data_5dd9a6f54114015f18bd83c0a33ec3df
#
_entry.id   5dd9a6f54114015f18bd83c0a33ec3df
#
_cell.length_a   1.000
_cell.length_b   1.000
_cell.length_c   1.000
_cell.angle_alpha   90.00
_cell.angle_beta   90.00
_cell.angle_gamma   90.00
#
_symmetry.space_group_name_H-M   'P 1'
#
loop_
_entity.id
_entity.type
_entity.pdbx_description
1 polymer ?
#
loop_
_entity_poly.entity_id
_entity_poly.type
_entity_poly.pdbx_seq_one_letter_code
_entity_poly.pdbx_strand_id
1 'polypeptide(L)'
;MKNLGYISCILLLLSIAGKAQQKTYCNPINIDYGFTPIPNFSEAGRHRATADPVITLFKGDYYLFSTNQWGYWWSSDMYNWHFVPRKFLKPYHKVYDELCAPAVFVLGDTLLVIGSTYEKNFPIWMSTNPRTDNWKEAVDSFRAGAWDPSFFLDDDNRLYLYHGSSNTYPLYGQEVDRHTLQPVGARQDLIKLHDEQHGWERFGEYNDNNFMPPFMEGAWVNKHNGRYYLQYGAPGTEFSGYADGVYISDHPLGPFTYQPHNPFSYKAGGFIRGAGHGATYQDKYHHWWHVSTMVINVKNNFERRIGIWPAGFDKDDILYCNTAFGDYPHYLPTEKEHGRFTGWMLLNYQHPVTVSSTYGAYYANNAVDESIKTYWCAATANTGEWIQTDLGAISNVNAIQINYADQDADILGKRTDIYHQYRLWQSADGRNWKLLVDKSRNKTDVPHDYIELPQPVRTRFIKLENIHMANGKFAISGLRIFGKGNGAPPTEIKSFTVLRQQSDKRNAWLKWYPSNDAYACNIYYGIAPDKLYTSIMVYNASEYYLKTLDKNTTYYFSIEPINENGVGKRSPVMKVE
;
A
#
# COMPACT_ATOMS: atom_id res chain seq x y z
N MET A 1 -34.67 32.29 -67.57
CA MET A 1 -34.52 31.02 -66.84
C MET A 1 -33.28 31.12 -65.98
N LYS A 2 -33.50 31.27 -64.69
CA LYS A 2 -32.40 31.52 -63.70
C LYS A 2 -32.01 30.20 -63.06
N ASN A 3 -30.76 29.78 -63.18
CA ASN A 3 -30.21 28.63 -62.46
C ASN A 3 -29.82 29.07 -61.04
N LEU A 4 -30.47 28.47 -60.06
CA LEU A 4 -30.03 28.51 -58.63
C LEU A 4 -29.05 27.37 -58.38
N GLY A 5 -27.81 27.70 -58.09
CA GLY A 5 -26.82 26.76 -57.58
C GLY A 5 -26.98 26.57 -56.09
N TYR A 6 -27.18 25.33 -55.64
CA TYR A 6 -27.16 24.95 -54.22
C TYR A 6 -25.68 24.73 -53.79
N ILE A 7 -25.16 25.54 -52.88
CA ILE A 7 -23.91 25.32 -52.21
C ILE A 7 -24.19 24.46 -50.95
N SER A 8 -23.84 23.16 -51.00
CA SER A 8 -23.85 22.29 -49.83
C SER A 8 -22.64 22.55 -48.95
N CYS A 9 -22.77 23.22 -47.83
CA CYS A 9 -21.75 23.27 -46.78
C CYS A 9 -21.72 21.92 -46.06
N ILE A 10 -20.70 21.11 -46.32
CA ILE A 10 -20.38 19.93 -45.50
C ILE A 10 -19.62 20.41 -44.28
N LEU A 11 -20.30 20.45 -43.11
CA LEU A 11 -19.63 20.61 -41.81
C LEU A 11 -18.90 19.30 -41.46
N LEU A 12 -17.60 19.29 -41.62
CA LEU A 12 -16.72 18.25 -41.02
C LEU A 12 -16.73 18.45 -39.50
N LEU A 13 -17.51 17.69 -38.79
CA LEU A 13 -17.37 17.47 -37.34
C LEU A 13 -16.11 16.64 -37.11
N LEU A 14 -14.97 17.30 -36.90
CA LEU A 14 -13.79 16.68 -36.31
C LEU A 14 -14.13 16.31 -34.86
N SER A 15 -14.52 15.07 -34.64
CA SER A 15 -14.54 14.49 -33.31
C SER A 15 -13.09 14.42 -32.81
N ILE A 16 -12.65 15.41 -32.06
CA ILE A 16 -11.48 15.28 -31.22
C ILE A 16 -11.84 14.23 -30.18
N ALA A 17 -11.54 12.98 -30.46
CA ALA A 17 -11.51 11.95 -29.43
C ALA A 17 -10.42 12.37 -28.46
N GLY A 18 -10.78 13.11 -27.42
CA GLY A 18 -9.89 13.38 -26.30
C GLY A 18 -9.47 12.02 -25.77
N LYS A 19 -8.17 11.69 -25.88
CA LYS A 19 -7.62 10.54 -25.18
C LYS A 19 -7.99 10.73 -23.72
N ALA A 20 -8.77 9.80 -23.16
CA ALA A 20 -9.06 9.82 -21.72
C ALA A 20 -7.72 9.92 -21.01
N GLN A 21 -7.58 10.92 -20.13
CA GLN A 21 -6.35 11.10 -19.35
C GLN A 21 -6.12 9.82 -18.57
N GLN A 22 -4.90 9.27 -18.66
CA GLN A 22 -4.51 8.10 -17.91
C GLN A 22 -4.58 8.44 -16.42
N LYS A 23 -5.36 7.68 -15.67
CA LYS A 23 -5.55 7.90 -14.23
C LYS A 23 -4.31 7.51 -13.43
N THR A 24 -4.19 8.14 -12.28
CA THR A 24 -3.13 7.88 -11.30
C THR A 24 -3.72 7.48 -9.95
N TYR A 25 -2.90 6.91 -9.09
CA TYR A 25 -3.24 6.58 -7.70
C TYR A 25 -2.10 6.97 -6.76
N CYS A 26 -2.36 7.03 -5.46
CA CYS A 26 -1.37 7.29 -4.42
C CYS A 26 -1.66 6.43 -3.19
N ASN A 27 -0.62 5.81 -2.62
CA ASN A 27 -0.76 5.07 -1.38
C ASN A 27 -0.72 5.98 -0.15
N PRO A 28 -1.40 5.60 0.96
CA PRO A 28 -2.31 4.46 1.06
C PRO A 28 -3.55 4.66 0.17
N ILE A 29 -4.10 3.55 -0.36
CA ILE A 29 -5.26 3.67 -1.25
C ILE A 29 -6.47 4.25 -0.52
N ASN A 30 -7.27 5.05 -1.22
CA ASN A 30 -8.45 5.68 -0.67
C ASN A 30 -9.65 4.72 -0.71
N ILE A 31 -9.79 3.93 0.35
CA ILE A 31 -10.99 3.15 0.63
C ILE A 31 -11.58 3.62 1.96
N ASP A 32 -12.85 3.35 2.18
CA ASP A 32 -13.57 3.71 3.40
C ASP A 32 -13.27 2.72 4.53
N TYR A 33 -12.06 2.77 5.07
CA TYR A 33 -11.61 1.94 6.19
C TYR A 33 -12.58 2.03 7.37
N GLY A 34 -12.98 0.87 7.94
CA GLY A 34 -13.80 0.85 9.15
C GLY A 34 -12.98 1.15 10.41
N PHE A 35 -13.67 1.58 11.46
CA PHE A 35 -13.10 1.71 12.80
C PHE A 35 -13.18 0.37 13.53
N THR A 36 -12.07 -0.08 14.05
CA THR A 36 -12.02 -1.35 14.77
C THR A 36 -12.56 -1.18 16.19
N PRO A 37 -13.22 -2.16 16.81
CA PRO A 37 -12.46 -3.17 17.56
C PRO A 37 -12.22 -4.44 16.76
N ILE A 38 -11.09 -5.08 17.01
CA ILE A 38 -10.82 -6.46 16.65
C ILE A 38 -11.01 -7.27 17.93
N PRO A 39 -12.10 -8.03 18.09
CA PRO A 39 -12.46 -8.66 19.36
C PRO A 39 -11.39 -9.56 19.96
N ASN A 40 -10.68 -10.33 19.14
CA ASN A 40 -9.67 -11.28 19.61
C ASN A 40 -8.38 -10.62 20.12
N PHE A 41 -8.15 -9.36 19.78
CA PHE A 41 -6.97 -8.63 20.24
C PHE A 41 -7.23 -7.72 21.45
N SER A 42 -8.40 -7.83 22.08
CA SER A 42 -8.78 -7.12 23.29
C SER A 42 -8.72 -5.59 23.19
N GLU A 43 -8.64 -5.05 21.99
CA GLU A 43 -8.35 -3.65 21.78
C GLU A 43 -9.60 -2.90 21.32
N ALA A 44 -10.26 -2.26 22.27
CA ALA A 44 -11.33 -1.31 22.00
C ALA A 44 -10.73 -0.04 21.34
N GLY A 45 -10.15 -0.20 20.15
CA GLY A 45 -9.53 0.88 19.41
C GLY A 45 -10.56 1.68 18.62
N ARG A 46 -10.54 3.00 18.75
CA ARG A 46 -11.29 3.92 17.91
C ARG A 46 -10.38 4.45 16.81
N HIS A 47 -9.79 3.54 16.07
CA HIS A 47 -8.86 3.82 14.98
C HIS A 47 -9.29 3.05 13.74
N ARG A 48 -9.02 3.59 12.57
CA ARG A 48 -9.27 2.90 11.32
C ARG A 48 -8.21 1.83 11.11
N ALA A 49 -8.63 0.64 10.71
CA ALA A 49 -7.71 -0.43 10.37
C ALA A 49 -8.30 -1.37 9.32
N THR A 50 -7.44 -1.81 8.43
CA THR A 50 -7.60 -3.03 7.64
C THR A 50 -6.20 -3.48 7.20
N ALA A 51 -5.99 -4.78 7.01
CA ALA A 51 -4.66 -5.34 6.76
C ALA A 51 -4.77 -6.67 6.03
N ASP A 52 -3.63 -7.32 5.80
CA ASP A 52 -3.55 -8.67 5.28
C ASP A 52 -4.39 -8.81 3.99
N PRO A 53 -4.15 -7.90 2.99
CA PRO A 53 -5.04 -7.79 1.86
C PRO A 53 -4.78 -8.85 0.81
N VAL A 54 -5.84 -9.26 0.14
CA VAL A 54 -5.78 -9.99 -1.12
C VAL A 54 -6.62 -9.28 -2.17
N ILE A 55 -6.07 -9.11 -3.38
CA ILE A 55 -6.82 -8.67 -4.55
C ILE A 55 -6.91 -9.83 -5.53
N THR A 56 -8.12 -10.17 -5.95
CA THR A 56 -8.38 -11.21 -6.92
C THR A 56 -9.16 -10.64 -8.10
N LEU A 57 -8.68 -10.91 -9.32
CA LEU A 57 -9.40 -10.58 -10.55
C LEU A 57 -10.43 -11.68 -10.83
N PHE A 58 -11.71 -11.30 -10.91
CA PHE A 58 -12.80 -12.21 -11.21
C PHE A 58 -13.82 -11.56 -12.12
N LYS A 59 -14.09 -12.19 -13.27
CA LYS A 59 -15.03 -11.70 -14.30
C LYS A 59 -14.81 -10.23 -14.71
N GLY A 60 -13.53 -9.83 -14.77
CA GLY A 60 -13.12 -8.49 -15.22
C GLY A 60 -13.12 -7.41 -14.14
N ASP A 61 -13.52 -7.73 -12.91
CA ASP A 61 -13.44 -6.85 -11.75
C ASP A 61 -12.40 -7.33 -10.74
N TYR A 62 -11.85 -6.39 -10.00
CA TYR A 62 -10.95 -6.62 -8.88
C TYR A 62 -11.75 -6.66 -7.58
N TYR A 63 -11.51 -7.67 -6.76
CA TYR A 63 -12.11 -7.82 -5.45
C TYR A 63 -11.03 -7.76 -4.38
N LEU A 64 -11.12 -6.78 -3.49
CA LEU A 64 -10.22 -6.57 -2.37
C LEU A 64 -10.86 -7.08 -1.09
N PHE A 65 -10.28 -8.12 -0.53
CA PHE A 65 -10.59 -8.62 0.80
C PHE A 65 -9.43 -8.34 1.74
N SER A 66 -9.70 -8.16 3.02
CA SER A 66 -8.67 -7.85 4.02
C SER A 66 -9.19 -8.13 5.41
N THR A 67 -8.30 -8.15 6.38
CA THR A 67 -8.66 -8.25 7.80
C THR A 67 -9.58 -7.10 8.17
N ASN A 68 -10.84 -7.40 8.31
CA ASN A 68 -11.88 -6.51 8.79
C ASN A 68 -13.15 -7.30 9.11
N GLN A 69 -14.06 -6.67 9.86
CA GLN A 69 -15.29 -7.30 10.33
C GLN A 69 -16.51 -7.00 9.48
N TRP A 70 -16.37 -6.18 8.40
CA TRP A 70 -17.55 -5.50 7.85
C TRP A 70 -17.86 -5.82 6.42
N GLY A 71 -16.86 -6.16 5.61
CA GLY A 71 -17.08 -6.44 4.19
C GLY A 71 -15.82 -6.45 3.36
N TYR A 72 -15.98 -6.19 2.10
CA TYR A 72 -14.94 -6.17 1.09
C TYR A 72 -15.25 -5.10 0.04
N TRP A 73 -14.33 -4.88 -0.89
CA TRP A 73 -14.49 -3.88 -1.95
C TRP A 73 -14.34 -4.53 -3.30
N TRP A 74 -15.02 -3.97 -4.30
CA TRP A 74 -14.77 -4.29 -5.70
C TRP A 74 -14.47 -3.03 -6.49
N SER A 75 -13.72 -3.18 -7.60
CA SER A 75 -13.38 -2.13 -8.54
C SER A 75 -13.24 -2.69 -9.95
N SER A 76 -13.64 -1.92 -10.96
CA SER A 76 -13.36 -2.27 -12.36
C SER A 76 -12.05 -1.66 -12.89
N ASP A 77 -11.41 -0.76 -12.13
CA ASP A 77 -10.31 0.07 -12.59
C ASP A 77 -9.16 0.24 -11.56
N MET A 78 -9.22 -0.42 -10.40
CA MET A 78 -8.29 -0.29 -9.27
C MET A 78 -8.22 1.13 -8.66
N TYR A 79 -9.14 2.02 -9.07
CA TYR A 79 -9.21 3.39 -8.59
C TYR A 79 -10.50 3.66 -7.79
N ASN A 80 -11.65 3.32 -8.38
CA ASN A 80 -12.95 3.49 -7.74
C ASN A 80 -13.32 2.19 -7.02
N TRP A 81 -13.18 2.18 -5.70
CA TRP A 81 -13.52 1.03 -4.87
C TRP A 81 -14.92 1.18 -4.29
N HIS A 82 -15.72 0.13 -4.42
CA HIS A 82 -17.10 0.07 -3.96
C HIS A 82 -17.23 -0.95 -2.84
N PHE A 83 -17.63 -0.49 -1.66
CA PHE A 83 -17.80 -1.33 -0.50
C PHE A 83 -19.02 -2.24 -0.62
N VAL A 84 -18.88 -3.52 -0.28
CA VAL A 84 -19.94 -4.50 -0.14
C VAL A 84 -19.96 -4.98 1.32
N PRO A 85 -21.05 -4.68 2.07
CA PRO A 85 -21.15 -5.15 3.45
C PRO A 85 -21.34 -6.67 3.48
N ARG A 86 -20.60 -7.36 4.34
CA ARG A 86 -20.77 -8.81 4.51
C ARG A 86 -22.00 -9.14 5.33
N LYS A 87 -22.76 -10.13 4.91
CA LYS A 87 -23.89 -10.72 5.64
C LYS A 87 -23.81 -12.25 5.69
N PHE A 88 -22.78 -12.83 5.10
CA PHE A 88 -22.65 -14.28 4.97
C PHE A 88 -22.08 -14.93 6.23
N LEU A 89 -21.29 -14.24 7.06
CA LEU A 89 -20.87 -14.75 8.37
C LEU A 89 -22.05 -14.72 9.35
N LYS A 90 -22.26 -15.84 10.05
CA LYS A 90 -23.40 -16.02 10.95
C LYS A 90 -22.96 -15.94 12.41
N PRO A 91 -23.85 -15.51 13.35
CA PRO A 91 -23.51 -15.31 14.75
C PRO A 91 -23.02 -16.58 15.50
N TYR A 92 -23.27 -17.76 14.99
CA TYR A 92 -22.84 -19.00 15.61
C TYR A 92 -21.39 -19.42 15.26
N HIS A 93 -20.75 -18.76 14.29
CA HIS A 93 -19.33 -18.96 14.02
C HIS A 93 -18.51 -18.24 15.08
N LYS A 94 -17.48 -18.88 15.65
CA LYS A 94 -16.67 -18.26 16.72
C LYS A 94 -15.87 -17.03 16.26
N VAL A 95 -15.53 -16.97 14.98
CA VAL A 95 -14.84 -15.84 14.33
C VAL A 95 -15.78 -15.03 13.43
N TYR A 96 -17.09 -15.10 13.70
CA TYR A 96 -18.10 -14.44 12.87
C TYR A 96 -17.96 -12.92 12.80
N ASP A 97 -17.35 -12.32 13.79
CA ASP A 97 -17.10 -10.88 13.84
C ASP A 97 -15.80 -10.49 13.11
N GLU A 98 -14.99 -11.47 12.73
CA GLU A 98 -13.70 -11.24 12.15
C GLU A 98 -13.54 -11.95 10.82
N LEU A 99 -13.06 -11.23 9.84
CA LEU A 99 -12.54 -11.77 8.59
C LEU A 99 -11.02 -11.49 8.59
N CYS A 100 -10.30 -12.20 9.46
CA CYS A 100 -8.85 -12.05 9.58
C CYS A 100 -8.16 -12.78 8.44
N ALA A 101 -7.21 -12.11 7.81
CA ALA A 101 -6.35 -12.61 6.74
C ALA A 101 -7.09 -13.58 5.79
N PRO A 102 -8.12 -13.10 5.06
CA PRO A 102 -8.98 -13.98 4.30
C PRO A 102 -8.26 -14.63 3.13
N ALA A 103 -8.46 -15.95 2.95
CA ALA A 103 -8.14 -16.61 1.69
C ALA A 103 -9.25 -16.34 0.67
N VAL A 104 -8.87 -15.85 -0.49
CA VAL A 104 -9.79 -15.61 -1.61
C VAL A 104 -9.21 -16.23 -2.87
N PHE A 105 -9.98 -17.08 -3.53
CA PHE A 105 -9.53 -17.81 -4.72
C PHE A 105 -10.66 -18.07 -5.70
N VAL A 106 -10.30 -18.27 -6.96
CA VAL A 106 -11.25 -18.55 -8.03
C VAL A 106 -11.22 -20.04 -8.36
N LEU A 107 -12.39 -20.66 -8.38
CA LEU A 107 -12.56 -22.03 -8.82
C LEU A 107 -13.68 -22.08 -9.87
N GLY A 108 -13.29 -22.24 -11.13
CA GLY A 108 -14.21 -22.16 -12.28
C GLY A 108 -14.92 -20.81 -12.36
N ASP A 109 -16.25 -20.80 -12.33
CA ASP A 109 -17.10 -19.61 -12.41
C ASP A 109 -17.46 -19.01 -11.03
N THR A 110 -16.67 -19.32 -10.00
CA THR A 110 -17.02 -19.04 -8.62
C THR A 110 -15.83 -18.43 -7.88
N LEU A 111 -16.07 -17.35 -7.13
CA LEU A 111 -15.16 -16.79 -6.15
C LEU A 111 -15.47 -17.41 -4.78
N LEU A 112 -14.43 -17.93 -4.12
CA LEU A 112 -14.53 -18.55 -2.80
C LEU A 112 -13.76 -17.74 -1.76
N VAL A 113 -14.24 -17.74 -0.52
CA VAL A 113 -13.61 -17.06 0.61
C VAL A 113 -13.71 -17.86 1.90
N ILE A 114 -12.62 -17.84 2.66
CA ILE A 114 -12.55 -18.32 4.05
C ILE A 114 -11.70 -17.34 4.85
N GLY A 115 -12.05 -17.08 6.11
CA GLY A 115 -11.21 -16.35 7.04
C GLY A 115 -10.25 -17.25 7.80
N SER A 116 -9.31 -16.68 8.52
CA SER A 116 -8.45 -17.40 9.47
C SER A 116 -9.29 -18.09 10.54
N THR A 117 -8.99 -19.33 10.85
CA THR A 117 -9.71 -20.11 11.85
C THR A 117 -8.87 -21.24 12.44
N TYR A 118 -9.05 -21.50 13.73
CA TYR A 118 -8.64 -22.75 14.37
C TYR A 118 -9.79 -23.77 14.49
N GLU A 119 -10.99 -23.37 14.08
CA GLU A 119 -12.19 -24.23 14.16
C GLU A 119 -12.26 -25.18 12.97
N LYS A 120 -12.51 -26.46 13.25
CA LYS A 120 -12.61 -27.49 12.22
C LYS A 120 -13.96 -27.52 11.48
N ASN A 121 -14.90 -26.73 11.92
CA ASN A 121 -16.23 -26.61 11.33
C ASN A 121 -16.53 -25.19 10.82
N PHE A 122 -15.50 -24.46 10.42
CA PHE A 122 -15.65 -23.15 9.82
C PHE A 122 -16.02 -23.29 8.33
N PRO A 123 -17.02 -22.56 7.83
CA PRO A 123 -17.46 -22.73 6.45
C PRO A 123 -16.56 -22.02 5.44
N ILE A 124 -16.61 -22.50 4.19
CA ILE A 124 -16.13 -21.77 3.01
C ILE A 124 -17.36 -21.23 2.28
N TRP A 125 -17.35 -19.94 1.99
CA TRP A 125 -18.41 -19.28 1.24
C TRP A 125 -18.04 -19.14 -0.22
N MET A 126 -19.07 -19.09 -1.09
CA MET A 126 -18.90 -18.90 -2.52
C MET A 126 -19.91 -17.92 -3.10
N SER A 127 -19.49 -17.23 -4.15
CA SER A 127 -20.37 -16.36 -4.94
C SER A 127 -19.99 -16.40 -6.42
N THR A 128 -21.00 -16.41 -7.28
CA THR A 128 -20.86 -16.21 -8.74
C THR A 128 -21.04 -14.74 -9.15
N ASN A 129 -21.52 -13.89 -8.23
CA ASN A 129 -21.69 -12.44 -8.40
C ASN A 129 -21.33 -11.68 -7.13
N PRO A 130 -20.05 -11.55 -6.79
CA PRO A 130 -19.61 -10.87 -5.57
C PRO A 130 -19.67 -9.35 -5.62
N ARG A 131 -20.17 -8.72 -6.71
CA ARG A 131 -20.53 -7.28 -6.69
C ARG A 131 -21.65 -6.96 -5.70
N THR A 132 -22.37 -7.98 -5.30
CA THR A 132 -23.41 -7.91 -4.28
C THR A 132 -23.12 -8.94 -3.21
N ASP A 133 -23.68 -8.76 -2.02
CA ASP A 133 -23.55 -9.72 -0.91
C ASP A 133 -24.39 -11.01 -1.18
N ASN A 134 -24.13 -11.66 -2.31
CA ASN A 134 -24.81 -12.88 -2.75
C ASN A 134 -23.93 -14.11 -2.51
N TRP A 135 -23.79 -14.47 -1.24
CA TRP A 135 -22.96 -15.57 -0.80
C TRP A 135 -23.80 -16.74 -0.31
N LYS A 136 -23.28 -17.94 -0.55
CA LYS A 136 -23.78 -19.20 0.02
C LYS A 136 -22.63 -20.06 0.49
N GLU A 137 -22.88 -20.98 1.40
CA GLU A 137 -21.87 -21.93 1.85
C GLU A 137 -21.53 -22.92 0.72
N ALA A 138 -20.25 -23.00 0.37
CA ALA A 138 -19.72 -24.04 -0.52
C ALA A 138 -19.56 -25.35 0.25
N VAL A 139 -19.02 -25.26 1.47
CA VAL A 139 -18.99 -26.31 2.48
C VAL A 139 -19.31 -25.67 3.84
N ASP A 140 -20.05 -26.41 4.67
CA ASP A 140 -20.41 -25.97 6.02
C ASP A 140 -19.30 -26.22 7.05
N SER A 141 -18.37 -27.11 6.74
CA SER A 141 -17.34 -27.56 7.67
C SER A 141 -16.02 -27.84 6.97
N PHE A 142 -15.08 -26.91 7.04
CA PHE A 142 -13.70 -27.10 6.66
C PHE A 142 -12.95 -27.84 7.77
N ARG A 143 -12.35 -29.00 7.46
CA ARG A 143 -11.84 -29.95 8.47
C ARG A 143 -10.49 -29.61 9.08
N ALA A 144 -9.81 -28.61 8.58
CA ALA A 144 -8.54 -28.13 9.11
C ALA A 144 -8.67 -26.75 9.71
N GLY A 145 -8.08 -26.52 10.89
CA GLY A 145 -7.79 -25.18 11.35
C GLY A 145 -6.68 -24.58 10.46
N ALA A 146 -6.89 -23.41 9.92
CA ALA A 146 -5.92 -22.72 9.10
C ALA A 146 -5.91 -21.23 9.47
N TRP A 147 -4.76 -20.73 9.93
CA TRP A 147 -4.56 -19.32 10.22
C TRP A 147 -3.73 -18.71 9.12
N ASP A 148 -4.12 -17.50 8.65
CA ASP A 148 -3.59 -16.85 7.45
C ASP A 148 -3.56 -17.81 6.24
N PRO A 149 -4.72 -18.35 5.85
CA PRO A 149 -4.78 -19.31 4.76
C PRO A 149 -4.58 -18.62 3.41
N SER A 150 -4.03 -19.34 2.45
CA SER A 150 -4.18 -19.04 1.02
C SER A 150 -4.37 -20.33 0.23
N PHE A 151 -5.10 -20.22 -0.89
CA PHE A 151 -5.30 -21.34 -1.79
C PHE A 151 -4.64 -21.07 -3.13
N PHE A 152 -4.03 -22.10 -3.68
CA PHE A 152 -3.42 -22.05 -5.00
C PHE A 152 -3.95 -23.22 -5.85
N LEU A 153 -4.61 -22.86 -6.96
CA LEU A 153 -5.02 -23.83 -7.99
C LEU A 153 -3.92 -23.93 -9.05
N ASP A 154 -3.33 -25.12 -9.18
CA ASP A 154 -2.27 -25.35 -10.13
C ASP A 154 -2.80 -25.66 -11.54
N ASP A 155 -1.92 -25.61 -12.55
CA ASP A 155 -2.23 -25.85 -13.97
C ASP A 155 -2.74 -27.29 -14.22
N ASP A 156 -2.36 -28.25 -13.37
CA ASP A 156 -2.85 -29.63 -13.40
C ASP A 156 -4.21 -29.82 -12.70
N ASN A 157 -4.84 -28.72 -12.28
CA ASN A 157 -6.08 -28.67 -11.53
C ASN A 157 -6.03 -29.23 -10.11
N ARG A 158 -4.87 -29.40 -9.52
CA ARG A 158 -4.73 -29.70 -8.08
C ARG A 158 -4.81 -28.41 -7.28
N LEU A 159 -5.46 -28.48 -6.14
CA LEU A 159 -5.66 -27.35 -5.23
C LEU A 159 -4.77 -27.54 -4.00
N TYR A 160 -4.07 -26.48 -3.61
CA TYR A 160 -3.18 -26.47 -2.45
C TYR A 160 -3.60 -25.39 -1.46
N LEU A 161 -3.48 -25.69 -0.17
CA LEU A 161 -3.64 -24.77 0.94
C LEU A 161 -2.27 -24.49 1.54
N TYR A 162 -1.96 -23.20 1.72
CA TYR A 162 -0.81 -22.72 2.48
C TYR A 162 -1.32 -21.91 3.66
N HIS A 163 -0.70 -22.07 4.85
CA HIS A 163 -1.16 -21.36 6.03
C HIS A 163 -0.11 -21.36 7.14
N GLY A 164 -0.34 -20.55 8.16
CA GLY A 164 0.48 -20.43 9.37
C GLY A 164 0.72 -18.99 9.74
N SER A 165 0.71 -18.73 11.03
CA SER A 165 0.96 -17.41 11.60
C SER A 165 1.51 -17.64 13.00
N SER A 166 2.82 -17.46 13.20
CA SER A 166 3.49 -17.84 14.44
C SER A 166 4.92 -17.30 14.51
N ASN A 167 5.43 -17.17 15.74
CA ASN A 167 6.86 -16.98 16.02
C ASN A 167 7.58 -18.30 16.38
N THR A 168 6.91 -19.43 16.34
CA THR A 168 7.44 -20.72 16.79
C THR A 168 7.35 -21.80 15.71
N TYR A 169 6.25 -21.81 14.95
CA TYR A 169 5.93 -22.85 13.98
C TYR A 169 6.23 -22.42 12.54
N PRO A 170 6.49 -23.38 11.64
CA PRO A 170 6.70 -23.10 10.23
C PRO A 170 5.40 -22.63 9.55
N LEU A 171 5.53 -22.11 8.31
CA LEU A 171 4.41 -22.15 7.38
C LEU A 171 4.22 -23.57 6.87
N TYR A 172 2.96 -23.91 6.67
CA TYR A 172 2.51 -25.23 6.29
C TYR A 172 1.92 -25.25 4.89
N GLY A 173 1.98 -26.42 4.25
CA GLY A 173 1.30 -26.68 2.99
C GLY A 173 0.60 -28.03 3.00
N GLN A 174 -0.52 -28.13 2.28
CA GLN A 174 -1.28 -29.36 2.14
C GLN A 174 -2.09 -29.35 0.84
N GLU A 175 -2.25 -30.50 0.21
CA GLU A 175 -3.19 -30.64 -0.89
C GLU A 175 -4.64 -30.60 -0.37
N VAL A 176 -5.54 -30.06 -1.18
CA VAL A 176 -6.97 -29.98 -0.90
C VAL A 176 -7.73 -30.61 -2.08
N ASP A 177 -8.67 -31.47 -1.79
CA ASP A 177 -9.59 -31.98 -2.81
C ASP A 177 -10.49 -30.83 -3.30
N ARG A 178 -10.39 -30.50 -4.58
CA ARG A 178 -11.09 -29.34 -5.15
C ARG A 178 -12.61 -29.48 -5.24
N HIS A 179 -13.15 -30.71 -5.11
CA HIS A 179 -14.58 -30.98 -5.16
C HIS A 179 -15.22 -30.92 -3.78
N THR A 180 -14.55 -31.48 -2.79
CA THR A 180 -15.00 -31.45 -1.41
C THR A 180 -14.49 -30.27 -0.62
N LEU A 181 -13.48 -29.58 -1.12
CA LEU A 181 -12.74 -28.50 -0.45
C LEU A 181 -12.18 -28.93 0.91
N GLN A 182 -11.79 -30.21 1.05
CA GLN A 182 -11.23 -30.76 2.28
C GLN A 182 -9.77 -31.14 2.09
N PRO A 183 -8.92 -30.98 3.13
CA PRO A 183 -7.52 -31.39 3.09
C PRO A 183 -7.35 -32.89 2.78
N VAL A 184 -6.34 -33.18 1.96
CA VAL A 184 -5.95 -34.55 1.55
C VAL A 184 -4.51 -34.82 1.98
N GLY A 185 -4.26 -35.98 2.50
CA GLY A 185 -2.91 -36.40 2.92
C GLY A 185 -2.42 -35.64 4.16
N ALA A 186 -1.12 -35.74 4.41
CA ALA A 186 -0.48 -35.11 5.56
C ALA A 186 -0.09 -33.66 5.27
N ARG A 187 -0.26 -32.78 6.25
CA ARG A 187 0.29 -31.44 6.26
C ARG A 187 1.81 -31.49 6.27
N GLN A 188 2.46 -30.63 5.48
CA GLN A 188 3.91 -30.53 5.36
C GLN A 188 4.42 -29.21 5.97
N ASP A 189 5.56 -29.27 6.64
CA ASP A 189 6.32 -28.12 7.07
C ASP A 189 7.10 -27.57 5.86
N LEU A 190 6.90 -26.30 5.53
CA LEU A 190 7.48 -25.70 4.31
C LEU A 190 8.72 -24.85 4.59
N ILE A 191 8.56 -23.76 5.35
CA ILE A 191 9.62 -22.79 5.62
C ILE A 191 9.58 -22.29 7.06
N LYS A 192 10.73 -21.81 7.55
CA LYS A 192 10.91 -21.11 8.83
C LYS A 192 11.72 -19.84 8.62
N LEU A 193 11.66 -18.92 9.57
CA LEU A 193 12.53 -17.76 9.60
C LEU A 193 13.96 -18.14 9.96
N HIS A 194 14.91 -17.34 9.48
CA HIS A 194 16.34 -17.42 9.73
C HIS A 194 16.91 -16.05 10.04
N ASP A 195 16.37 -15.39 11.07
CA ASP A 195 16.73 -14.04 11.47
C ASP A 195 18.20 -13.92 11.90
N GLU A 196 18.85 -15.02 12.28
CA GLU A 196 20.29 -15.09 12.51
C GLU A 196 21.12 -14.86 11.23
N GLN A 197 20.53 -15.09 10.04
CA GLN A 197 21.14 -14.86 8.72
C GLN A 197 20.59 -13.60 8.06
N HIS A 198 19.25 -13.43 8.11
CA HIS A 198 18.50 -12.41 7.37
C HIS A 198 18.12 -11.26 8.31
N GLY A 199 18.79 -10.13 8.18
CA GLY A 199 18.58 -8.99 9.08
C GLY A 199 17.17 -8.43 9.03
N TRP A 200 16.51 -8.46 7.88
CA TRP A 200 15.17 -7.95 7.70
C TRP A 200 14.10 -8.79 8.44
N GLU A 201 14.38 -10.07 8.72
CA GLU A 201 13.49 -10.94 9.49
C GLU A 201 13.57 -10.68 11.00
N ARG A 202 14.56 -9.92 11.51
CA ARG A 202 14.71 -9.68 12.95
C ARG A 202 13.55 -8.90 13.52
N PHE A 203 13.11 -9.34 14.70
CA PHE A 203 12.03 -8.71 15.46
C PHE A 203 12.34 -7.25 15.81
N GLY A 204 11.28 -6.43 15.99
CA GLY A 204 11.33 -5.05 16.47
C GLY A 204 11.30 -3.99 15.38
N GLU A 205 10.96 -2.76 15.81
CA GLU A 205 10.75 -1.59 14.93
C GLU A 205 11.95 -1.27 14.04
N TYR A 206 13.15 -1.64 14.48
CA TYR A 206 14.40 -1.36 13.77
C TYR A 206 15.13 -2.62 13.31
N ASN A 207 14.47 -3.79 13.29
CA ASN A 207 15.08 -5.08 12.95
C ASN A 207 16.38 -5.33 13.79
N ASP A 208 16.35 -5.14 15.09
CA ASP A 208 17.54 -5.22 15.96
C ASP A 208 17.33 -6.00 17.26
N ASN A 209 16.15 -6.51 17.52
CA ASN A 209 15.89 -7.34 18.67
C ASN A 209 16.30 -8.79 18.36
N ASN A 210 17.36 -9.27 19.01
CA ASN A 210 17.87 -10.63 18.85
C ASN A 210 17.40 -11.59 19.97
N PHE A 211 16.51 -11.16 20.85
CA PHE A 211 16.02 -11.94 22.00
C PHE A 211 14.62 -12.47 21.81
N MET A 212 13.80 -11.74 21.07
CA MET A 212 12.43 -12.15 20.73
C MET A 212 12.41 -12.83 19.37
N PRO A 213 11.80 -14.01 19.24
CA PRO A 213 11.64 -14.64 17.95
C PRO A 213 10.71 -13.80 17.06
N PRO A 214 11.08 -13.56 15.82
CA PRO A 214 10.23 -12.82 14.89
C PRO A 214 8.98 -13.61 14.54
N PHE A 215 7.97 -12.89 14.07
CA PHE A 215 6.71 -13.47 13.63
C PHE A 215 6.73 -13.72 12.12
N MET A 216 6.21 -14.86 11.70
CA MET A 216 6.06 -15.23 10.29
C MET A 216 4.60 -15.59 10.00
N GLU A 217 4.07 -15.04 8.91
CA GLU A 217 2.66 -15.18 8.53
C GLU A 217 2.45 -14.96 7.03
N GLY A 218 1.18 -14.89 6.58
CA GLY A 218 0.84 -14.38 5.26
C GLY A 218 1.31 -15.24 4.10
N ALA A 219 1.20 -16.56 4.19
CA ALA A 219 1.57 -17.46 3.10
C ALA A 219 0.79 -17.15 1.82
N TRP A 220 1.49 -16.89 0.71
CA TRP A 220 0.90 -16.68 -0.62
C TRP A 220 1.75 -17.32 -1.70
N VAL A 221 1.14 -18.01 -2.65
CA VAL A 221 1.88 -18.69 -3.72
C VAL A 221 1.49 -18.19 -5.10
N ASN A 222 2.50 -17.89 -5.92
CA ASN A 222 2.36 -17.71 -7.36
C ASN A 222 3.20 -18.75 -8.10
N LYS A 223 2.80 -19.07 -9.33
CA LYS A 223 3.59 -19.88 -10.26
C LYS A 223 4.07 -19.05 -11.42
N HIS A 224 5.34 -19.18 -11.77
CA HIS A 224 5.94 -18.52 -12.93
C HIS A 224 7.01 -19.45 -13.55
N ASN A 225 6.95 -19.64 -14.87
CA ASN A 225 7.85 -20.50 -15.62
C ASN A 225 8.07 -21.89 -15.01
N GLY A 226 6.98 -22.49 -14.50
CA GLY A 226 6.98 -23.82 -13.88
C GLY A 226 7.50 -23.88 -12.43
N ARG A 227 7.89 -22.74 -11.85
CA ARG A 227 8.38 -22.64 -10.47
C ARG A 227 7.35 -22.00 -9.55
N TYR A 228 7.38 -22.37 -8.27
CA TYR A 228 6.46 -21.91 -7.24
C TYR A 228 7.17 -20.92 -6.31
N TYR A 229 6.55 -19.77 -6.10
CA TYR A 229 7.06 -18.65 -5.30
C TYR A 229 6.19 -18.49 -4.05
N LEU A 230 6.65 -19.05 -2.93
CA LEU A 230 5.98 -18.94 -1.64
C LEU A 230 6.42 -17.67 -0.94
N GLN A 231 5.52 -16.70 -0.86
CA GLN A 231 5.70 -15.43 -0.18
C GLN A 231 5.30 -15.56 1.30
N TYR A 232 5.90 -14.72 2.16
CA TYR A 232 5.62 -14.68 3.59
C TYR A 232 5.94 -13.31 4.18
N GLY A 233 5.18 -12.89 5.19
CA GLY A 233 5.38 -11.64 5.93
C GLY A 233 6.24 -11.83 7.18
N ALA A 234 7.15 -10.90 7.47
CA ALA A 234 7.98 -10.81 8.67
C ALA A 234 8.45 -9.36 8.89
N PRO A 235 8.97 -8.98 10.08
CA PRO A 235 9.06 -9.74 11.33
C PRO A 235 7.83 -9.64 12.24
N GLY A 236 6.81 -8.87 11.86
CA GLY A 236 5.60 -8.64 12.63
C GLY A 236 4.87 -7.40 12.14
N THR A 237 3.55 -7.48 12.10
CA THR A 237 2.65 -6.50 11.48
C THR A 237 2.62 -5.14 12.16
N GLU A 238 3.11 -5.04 13.39
CA GLU A 238 3.18 -3.81 14.17
C GLU A 238 4.41 -2.95 13.86
N PHE A 239 5.39 -3.46 13.09
CA PHE A 239 6.66 -2.76 12.86
C PHE A 239 6.71 -2.04 11.51
N SER A 240 7.35 -0.89 11.48
CA SER A 240 7.58 -0.11 10.25
C SER A 240 8.44 -0.86 9.21
N GLY A 241 9.23 -1.83 9.64
CA GLY A 241 10.03 -2.72 8.80
C GLY A 241 9.28 -3.96 8.28
N TYR A 242 7.97 -4.06 8.50
CA TYR A 242 7.15 -5.17 8.01
C TYR A 242 7.26 -5.33 6.50
N ALA A 243 7.62 -6.51 6.04
CA ALA A 243 8.01 -6.79 4.66
C ALA A 243 7.59 -8.20 4.25
N ASP A 244 7.64 -8.47 2.94
CA ASP A 244 7.49 -9.82 2.43
C ASP A 244 8.79 -10.35 1.84
N GLY A 245 9.10 -11.60 2.19
CA GLY A 245 10.11 -12.42 1.54
C GLY A 245 9.51 -13.49 0.64
N VAL A 246 10.37 -14.20 -0.07
CA VAL A 246 9.94 -15.28 -0.97
C VAL A 246 10.91 -16.46 -0.93
N TYR A 247 10.36 -17.65 -0.96
CA TYR A 247 11.08 -18.90 -1.20
C TYR A 247 10.61 -19.52 -2.51
N ILE A 248 11.48 -20.23 -3.21
CA ILE A 248 11.24 -20.78 -4.54
C ILE A 248 11.38 -22.31 -4.52
N SER A 249 10.50 -23.01 -5.25
CA SER A 249 10.55 -24.47 -5.43
C SER A 249 10.13 -24.87 -6.83
N ASP A 250 10.57 -26.05 -7.27
CA ASP A 250 10.08 -26.69 -8.50
C ASP A 250 8.80 -27.53 -8.25
N HIS A 251 8.37 -27.63 -6.98
CA HIS A 251 7.18 -28.37 -6.57
C HIS A 251 6.29 -27.55 -5.64
N PRO A 252 4.96 -27.68 -5.71
CA PRO A 252 4.02 -26.85 -4.94
C PRO A 252 4.16 -27.00 -3.41
N LEU A 253 4.60 -28.14 -2.92
CA LEU A 253 4.83 -28.39 -1.50
C LEU A 253 6.32 -28.50 -1.12
N GLY A 254 7.21 -27.96 -1.96
CA GLY A 254 8.63 -27.91 -1.69
C GLY A 254 9.43 -29.13 -2.17
N PRO A 255 10.72 -29.20 -1.78
CA PRO A 255 11.41 -28.30 -0.85
C PRO A 255 11.60 -26.88 -1.41
N PHE A 256 11.49 -25.89 -0.52
CA PHE A 256 11.63 -24.48 -0.87
C PHE A 256 13.03 -23.94 -0.53
N THR A 257 13.55 -23.09 -1.41
CA THR A 257 14.86 -22.41 -1.24
C THR A 257 14.64 -20.90 -1.18
N TYR A 258 15.30 -20.23 -0.22
CA TYR A 258 15.25 -18.77 -0.03
C TYR A 258 15.70 -18.03 -1.29
N GLN A 259 14.91 -17.05 -1.75
CA GLN A 259 15.30 -16.16 -2.84
C GLN A 259 16.32 -15.13 -2.33
N PRO A 260 17.55 -15.06 -2.88
CA PRO A 260 18.58 -14.19 -2.32
C PRO A 260 18.30 -12.68 -2.43
N HIS A 261 17.33 -12.29 -3.26
CA HIS A 261 16.89 -10.90 -3.45
C HIS A 261 15.82 -10.43 -2.45
N ASN A 262 15.64 -11.14 -1.35
CA ASN A 262 14.73 -10.74 -0.28
C ASN A 262 15.28 -9.55 0.55
N PRO A 263 14.39 -8.77 1.21
CA PRO A 263 12.93 -8.82 1.05
C PRO A 263 12.51 -8.33 -0.34
N PHE A 264 11.53 -9.01 -0.96
CA PHE A 264 11.06 -8.61 -2.29
C PHE A 264 10.07 -7.45 -2.25
N SER A 265 9.30 -7.32 -1.16
CA SER A 265 8.42 -6.20 -0.88
C SER A 265 8.82 -5.53 0.43
N TYR A 266 9.36 -4.32 0.38
CA TYR A 266 9.89 -3.60 1.54
C TYR A 266 9.76 -2.10 1.36
N LYS A 267 9.13 -1.43 2.32
CA LYS A 267 8.99 0.03 2.33
C LYS A 267 9.23 0.58 3.74
N ALA A 268 10.50 0.78 4.07
CA ALA A 268 10.92 1.24 5.40
C ALA A 268 10.97 2.76 5.55
N GLY A 269 10.78 3.52 4.49
CA GLY A 269 10.87 4.99 4.48
C GLY A 269 9.67 5.67 3.83
N GLY A 270 9.68 6.99 3.78
CA GLY A 270 8.61 7.81 3.21
C GLY A 270 7.50 8.16 4.18
N PHE A 271 6.38 8.67 3.67
CA PHE A 271 5.22 9.15 4.43
C PHE A 271 4.56 8.06 5.27
N ILE A 272 4.38 6.86 4.70
CA ILE A 272 3.85 5.66 5.37
C ILE A 272 4.75 4.48 5.06
N ARG A 273 4.91 3.57 6.01
CA ARG A 273 5.85 2.44 5.95
C ARG A 273 5.12 1.11 6.00
N GLY A 274 5.88 0.03 5.78
CA GLY A 274 5.36 -1.34 5.76
C GLY A 274 4.91 -1.78 4.37
N ALA A 275 5.22 -3.02 4.01
CA ALA A 275 4.81 -3.67 2.77
C ALA A 275 4.76 -5.19 2.95
N GLY A 276 4.30 -5.66 4.11
CA GLY A 276 4.26 -7.08 4.48
C GLY A 276 2.85 -7.67 4.50
N HIS A 277 2.76 -8.98 4.63
CA HIS A 277 1.57 -9.81 4.55
C HIS A 277 0.69 -9.40 3.36
N GLY A 278 1.24 -9.59 2.19
CA GLY A 278 0.59 -9.21 0.96
C GLY A 278 0.25 -10.39 0.05
N ALA A 279 -0.33 -10.05 -1.08
CA ALA A 279 -0.67 -10.99 -2.14
C ALA A 279 -0.24 -10.43 -3.50
N THR A 280 0.49 -11.22 -4.27
CA THR A 280 0.86 -10.87 -5.64
C THR A 280 -0.17 -11.43 -6.61
N TYR A 281 -0.66 -10.57 -7.51
CA TYR A 281 -1.72 -10.91 -8.46
C TYR A 281 -1.45 -10.29 -9.82
N GLN A 282 -2.16 -10.76 -10.84
CA GLN A 282 -2.17 -10.13 -12.17
C GLN A 282 -3.41 -9.28 -12.37
N ASP A 283 -3.22 -8.10 -12.99
CA ASP A 283 -4.33 -7.28 -13.45
C ASP A 283 -4.94 -7.86 -14.75
N LYS A 284 -6.00 -7.23 -15.23
CA LYS A 284 -6.69 -7.64 -16.48
C LYS A 284 -5.87 -7.44 -17.76
N TYR A 285 -4.69 -6.80 -17.66
CA TYR A 285 -3.73 -6.62 -18.74
C TYR A 285 -2.51 -7.55 -18.58
N HIS A 286 -2.58 -8.48 -17.59
CA HIS A 286 -1.52 -9.44 -17.23
C HIS A 286 -0.26 -8.82 -16.63
N HIS A 287 -0.32 -7.58 -16.11
CA HIS A 287 0.77 -7.02 -15.31
C HIS A 287 0.68 -7.54 -13.88
N TRP A 288 1.84 -7.78 -13.28
CA TRP A 288 1.94 -8.22 -11.91
C TRP A 288 1.86 -7.03 -10.94
N TRP A 289 1.11 -7.21 -9.89
CA TRP A 289 0.94 -6.27 -8.79
C TRP A 289 1.08 -6.98 -7.47
N HIS A 290 1.53 -6.23 -6.46
CA HIS A 290 1.54 -6.68 -5.08
C HIS A 290 0.66 -5.74 -4.25
N VAL A 291 -0.24 -6.29 -3.45
CA VAL A 291 -1.02 -5.57 -2.45
C VAL A 291 -0.55 -5.98 -1.07
N SER A 292 -0.34 -5.04 -0.16
CA SER A 292 0.22 -5.36 1.16
C SER A 292 -0.24 -4.39 2.25
N THR A 293 0.05 -4.76 3.49
CA THR A 293 -0.22 -3.98 4.69
C THR A 293 0.78 -2.84 4.83
N MET A 294 0.28 -1.63 5.08
CA MET A 294 1.05 -0.47 5.51
C MET A 294 0.76 -0.17 6.99
N VAL A 295 1.76 0.32 7.72
CA VAL A 295 1.73 0.44 9.18
C VAL A 295 1.70 1.91 9.61
N ILE A 296 0.76 2.27 10.46
CA ILE A 296 0.71 3.58 11.13
C ILE A 296 1.20 3.45 12.58
N ASN A 297 0.54 2.60 13.37
CA ASN A 297 0.96 2.26 14.74
C ASN A 297 1.16 3.49 15.65
N VAL A 298 0.16 4.37 15.71
CA VAL A 298 0.15 5.56 16.57
C VAL A 298 -0.84 5.40 17.71
N LYS A 299 -2.08 5.06 17.40
CA LYS A 299 -3.14 4.87 18.39
C LYS A 299 -3.20 3.43 18.88
N ASN A 300 -2.76 2.50 18.03
CA ASN A 300 -2.78 1.08 18.28
C ASN A 300 -1.79 0.34 17.38
N ASN A 301 -1.25 -0.80 17.84
CA ASN A 301 -0.33 -1.65 17.06
C ASN A 301 -0.94 -2.22 15.78
N PHE A 302 -2.27 -2.25 15.68
CA PHE A 302 -3.01 -2.72 14.52
C PHE A 302 -3.65 -1.57 13.71
N GLU A 303 -3.17 -0.36 13.88
CA GLU A 303 -3.56 0.78 13.05
C GLU A 303 -2.85 0.69 11.70
N ARG A 304 -3.52 0.10 10.71
CA ARG A 304 -2.93 -0.29 9.43
C ARG A 304 -3.75 0.20 8.24
N ARG A 305 -3.11 0.28 7.08
CA ARG A 305 -3.69 0.67 5.78
C ARG A 305 -3.25 -0.31 4.71
N ILE A 306 -3.72 -0.09 3.48
CA ILE A 306 -3.39 -0.91 2.32
C ILE A 306 -2.63 -0.09 1.29
N GLY A 307 -1.54 -0.68 0.78
CA GLY A 307 -0.80 -0.20 -0.37
C GLY A 307 -0.84 -1.17 -1.53
N ILE A 308 -0.76 -0.65 -2.75
CA ILE A 308 -0.61 -1.42 -3.98
C ILE A 308 0.66 -1.00 -4.71
N TRP A 309 1.39 -1.96 -5.25
CA TRP A 309 2.71 -1.76 -5.82
C TRP A 309 2.84 -2.48 -7.17
N PRO A 310 3.52 -1.89 -8.17
CA PRO A 310 3.96 -2.64 -9.33
C PRO A 310 4.91 -3.75 -8.90
N ALA A 311 4.70 -4.95 -9.40
CA ALA A 311 5.56 -6.11 -9.15
C ALA A 311 5.84 -6.85 -10.47
N GLY A 312 6.73 -7.83 -10.44
CA GLY A 312 7.03 -8.61 -11.63
C GLY A 312 8.10 -9.65 -11.44
N PHE A 313 8.37 -10.37 -12.52
CA PHE A 313 9.50 -11.27 -12.63
C PHE A 313 10.50 -10.68 -13.60
N ASP A 314 11.77 -10.65 -13.25
CA ASP A 314 12.81 -10.21 -14.14
C ASP A 314 13.23 -11.32 -15.13
N LYS A 315 14.23 -11.04 -16.01
CA LYS A 315 14.74 -11.99 -17.00
C LYS A 315 15.39 -13.27 -16.40
N ASP A 316 15.68 -13.25 -15.11
CA ASP A 316 16.29 -14.36 -14.36
C ASP A 316 15.27 -15.02 -13.41
N ASP A 317 13.97 -14.80 -13.65
CA ASP A 317 12.84 -15.29 -12.85
C ASP A 317 12.87 -14.86 -11.38
N ILE A 318 13.47 -13.68 -11.08
CA ILE A 318 13.43 -13.09 -9.74
C ILE A 318 12.12 -12.34 -9.56
N LEU A 319 11.32 -12.73 -8.56
CA LEU A 319 10.15 -11.94 -8.14
C LEU A 319 10.63 -10.67 -7.43
N TYR A 320 10.19 -9.51 -7.91
CA TYR A 320 10.48 -8.21 -7.30
C TYR A 320 9.21 -7.39 -7.15
N CYS A 321 9.24 -6.43 -6.21
CA CYS A 321 8.19 -5.45 -5.99
C CYS A 321 8.82 -4.05 -5.99
N ASN A 322 8.28 -3.12 -6.78
CA ASN A 322 8.79 -1.76 -6.84
C ASN A 322 8.07 -0.87 -5.82
N THR A 323 8.69 -0.66 -4.67
CA THR A 323 8.21 0.25 -3.62
C THR A 323 8.85 1.64 -3.67
N ALA A 324 9.76 1.89 -4.63
CA ALA A 324 10.38 3.21 -4.83
C ALA A 324 9.32 4.25 -5.18
N PHE A 325 9.35 5.40 -4.51
CA PHE A 325 8.29 6.42 -4.59
C PHE A 325 6.88 5.88 -4.28
N GLY A 326 6.77 4.75 -3.60
CA GLY A 326 5.53 3.99 -3.47
C GLY A 326 4.36 4.71 -2.78
N ASP A 327 4.61 5.81 -2.09
CA ASP A 327 3.63 6.74 -1.52
C ASP A 327 3.53 8.08 -2.29
N TYR A 328 4.05 8.11 -3.52
CA TYR A 328 3.88 9.19 -4.50
C TYR A 328 2.92 8.73 -5.60
N PRO A 329 2.41 9.65 -6.45
CA PRO A 329 1.49 9.28 -7.52
C PRO A 329 2.10 8.38 -8.58
N HIS A 330 1.42 7.28 -8.87
CA HIS A 330 1.74 6.33 -9.93
C HIS A 330 0.59 6.20 -10.92
N TYR A 331 0.90 5.88 -12.16
CA TYR A 331 -0.12 5.58 -13.16
C TYR A 331 -0.83 4.27 -12.85
N LEU A 332 -2.14 4.25 -13.03
CA LEU A 332 -2.92 3.02 -13.02
C LEU A 332 -2.66 2.19 -14.28
N PRO A 333 -2.86 0.85 -14.23
CA PRO A 333 -2.53 0.00 -15.36
C PRO A 333 -3.39 0.27 -16.60
N THR A 334 -2.76 0.15 -17.75
CA THR A 334 -3.38 0.03 -19.07
C THR A 334 -2.64 -1.06 -19.83
N GLU A 335 -3.03 -1.41 -21.05
CA GLU A 335 -2.29 -2.37 -21.87
C GLU A 335 -0.77 -2.05 -22.01
N LYS A 336 -0.40 -0.76 -21.88
CA LYS A 336 0.98 -0.28 -22.08
C LYS A 336 1.63 0.28 -20.82
N GLU A 337 0.88 0.51 -19.79
CA GLU A 337 1.36 1.12 -18.54
C GLU A 337 1.25 0.14 -17.39
N HIS A 338 2.34 -0.02 -16.65
CA HIS A 338 2.47 -0.94 -15.53
C HIS A 338 2.86 -0.17 -14.26
N GLY A 339 2.01 0.73 -13.82
CA GLY A 339 2.20 1.39 -12.52
C GLY A 339 3.46 2.26 -12.40
N ARG A 340 3.93 2.85 -13.49
CA ARG A 340 5.12 3.71 -13.47
C ARG A 340 4.88 4.95 -12.60
N PHE A 341 5.92 5.39 -11.88
CA PHE A 341 5.94 6.66 -11.19
C PHE A 341 5.68 7.83 -12.15
N THR A 342 4.80 8.75 -11.78
CA THR A 342 4.40 9.88 -12.63
C THR A 342 5.50 10.92 -12.86
N GLY A 343 6.49 10.96 -11.96
CA GLY A 343 7.47 12.04 -11.88
C GLY A 343 6.93 13.29 -11.19
N TRP A 344 5.71 13.25 -10.60
CA TRP A 344 5.18 14.35 -9.80
C TRP A 344 5.78 14.32 -8.41
N MET A 345 6.49 15.40 -8.07
CA MET A 345 7.20 15.54 -6.82
C MET A 345 6.30 16.17 -5.75
N LEU A 346 6.66 15.94 -4.48
CA LEU A 346 6.04 16.63 -3.36
C LEU A 346 6.50 18.09 -3.34
N LEU A 347 5.55 19.04 -3.39
CA LEU A 347 5.82 20.46 -3.55
C LEU A 347 5.87 21.22 -2.23
N ASN A 348 5.46 20.61 -1.12
CA ASN A 348 5.25 21.32 0.14
C ASN A 348 5.91 20.67 1.37
N TYR A 349 6.97 19.87 1.17
CA TYR A 349 7.70 19.28 2.31
C TYR A 349 8.30 20.38 3.20
N GLN A 350 7.88 20.42 4.47
CA GLN A 350 8.29 21.42 5.48
C GLN A 350 8.12 22.89 5.05
N HIS A 351 7.28 23.15 4.07
CA HIS A 351 6.93 24.50 3.66
C HIS A 351 6.03 25.19 4.70
N PRO A 352 5.99 26.56 4.70
CA PRO A 352 5.19 27.30 5.65
C PRO A 352 3.71 26.94 5.61
N VAL A 353 3.14 26.71 6.79
CA VAL A 353 1.72 26.36 6.96
C VAL A 353 1.06 27.35 7.91
N THR A 354 -0.14 27.78 7.55
CA THR A 354 -1.02 28.56 8.41
C THR A 354 -2.35 27.85 8.58
N VAL A 355 -3.00 28.05 9.71
CA VAL A 355 -4.21 27.32 10.10
C VAL A 355 -5.22 28.24 10.78
N SER A 356 -6.49 27.88 10.77
CA SER A 356 -7.56 28.59 11.47
C SER A 356 -7.42 28.52 13.00
N SER A 357 -7.04 27.36 13.51
CA SER A 357 -6.89 27.08 14.94
C SER A 357 -5.96 25.88 15.17
N THR A 358 -5.57 25.65 16.43
CA THR A 358 -4.76 24.48 16.81
C THR A 358 -5.26 23.91 18.12
N TYR A 359 -5.42 22.61 18.17
CA TYR A 359 -5.77 21.87 19.39
C TYR A 359 -4.51 21.32 20.07
N GLY A 360 -4.26 21.79 21.30
CA GLY A 360 -3.13 21.30 22.10
C GLY A 360 -1.77 21.41 21.39
N ALA A 361 -1.01 20.33 21.40
CA ALA A 361 0.33 20.24 20.80
C ALA A 361 0.34 19.66 19.36
N TYR A 362 -0.82 19.61 18.70
CA TYR A 362 -0.93 19.11 17.32
C TYR A 362 -0.67 20.24 16.31
N TYR A 363 0.60 20.59 16.15
CA TYR A 363 1.05 21.76 15.41
C TYR A 363 0.87 21.66 13.89
N ALA A 364 0.68 22.80 13.23
CA ALA A 364 0.41 22.90 11.79
C ALA A 364 1.47 22.21 10.92
N ASN A 365 2.74 22.31 11.27
CA ASN A 365 3.84 21.73 10.49
C ASN A 365 3.80 20.20 10.42
N ASN A 366 3.12 19.55 11.33
CA ASN A 366 2.92 18.08 11.30
C ASN A 366 2.09 17.62 10.09
N ALA A 367 1.38 18.52 9.41
CA ALA A 367 0.63 18.16 8.21
C ALA A 367 1.48 18.18 6.93
N VAL A 368 2.77 18.56 7.00
CA VAL A 368 3.69 18.68 5.87
C VAL A 368 5.09 18.12 6.17
N ASP A 369 5.22 17.28 7.19
CA ASP A 369 6.50 16.71 7.64
C ASP A 369 6.82 15.31 7.02
N GLU A 370 5.93 14.81 6.15
CA GLU A 370 6.03 13.49 5.51
C GLU A 370 6.07 12.32 6.51
N SER A 371 5.25 12.43 7.56
CA SER A 371 5.03 11.37 8.53
C SER A 371 3.53 11.18 8.80
N ILE A 372 2.97 10.06 8.42
CA ILE A 372 1.57 9.75 8.75
C ILE A 372 1.34 9.59 10.26
N LYS A 373 2.42 9.42 11.03
CA LYS A 373 2.41 9.24 12.50
C LYS A 373 2.19 10.55 13.26
N THR A 374 2.43 11.68 12.63
CA THR A 374 2.23 13.02 13.18
C THR A 374 1.07 13.70 12.48
N TYR A 375 0.42 14.66 13.13
CA TYR A 375 -0.68 15.39 12.51
C TYR A 375 -0.91 16.76 13.14
N TRP A 376 -1.48 17.65 12.36
CA TRP A 376 -2.13 18.85 12.86
C TRP A 376 -3.58 18.56 13.20
N CYS A 377 -4.10 19.26 14.24
CA CYS A 377 -5.51 19.18 14.62
C CYS A 377 -6.05 20.57 14.89
N ALA A 378 -7.17 20.93 14.27
CA ALA A 378 -7.93 22.13 14.60
C ALA A 378 -8.58 22.02 15.97
N ALA A 379 -8.91 23.14 16.60
CA ALA A 379 -9.60 23.16 17.89
C ALA A 379 -10.98 22.49 17.82
N THR A 380 -11.63 22.53 16.65
CA THR A 380 -12.98 21.98 16.44
C THR A 380 -13.08 21.17 15.14
N ALA A 381 -14.26 20.59 14.90
CA ALA A 381 -14.66 20.01 13.62
C ALA A 381 -15.60 20.92 12.83
N ASN A 382 -15.77 22.17 13.24
CA ASN A 382 -16.75 23.06 12.65
C ASN A 382 -16.46 23.39 11.18
N THR A 383 -17.48 23.65 10.43
CA THR A 383 -17.38 24.23 9.09
C THR A 383 -16.55 25.53 9.15
N GLY A 384 -15.61 25.68 8.22
CA GLY A 384 -14.76 26.87 8.14
C GLY A 384 -13.41 26.74 8.86
N GLU A 385 -13.12 25.63 9.57
CA GLU A 385 -11.73 25.33 9.94
C GLU A 385 -10.91 25.05 8.67
N TRP A 386 -9.66 25.48 8.65
CA TRP A 386 -8.82 25.36 7.45
C TRP A 386 -7.33 25.22 7.75
N ILE A 387 -6.62 24.66 6.79
CA ILE A 387 -5.16 24.61 6.71
C ILE A 387 -4.70 25.09 5.35
N GLN A 388 -3.65 25.90 5.30
CA GLN A 388 -3.08 26.48 4.09
C GLN A 388 -1.57 26.27 4.06
N THR A 389 -1.04 25.84 2.92
CA THR A 389 0.40 25.73 2.66
C THR A 389 0.85 26.73 1.59
N ASP A 390 2.05 27.32 1.76
CA ASP A 390 2.74 28.15 0.77
C ASP A 390 3.81 27.28 0.08
N LEU A 391 3.71 27.06 -1.21
CA LEU A 391 4.68 26.28 -2.00
C LEU A 391 6.00 27.01 -2.25
N GLY A 392 6.18 28.20 -1.67
CA GLY A 392 7.37 29.04 -1.85
C GLY A 392 7.43 29.76 -3.20
N ALA A 393 7.01 29.10 -4.26
CA ALA A 393 6.97 29.65 -5.62
C ALA A 393 5.71 29.16 -6.37
N ILE A 394 5.38 29.82 -7.48
CA ILE A 394 4.32 29.34 -8.38
C ILE A 394 4.81 28.04 -9.02
N SER A 395 4.10 26.94 -8.73
CA SER A 395 4.39 25.58 -9.20
C SER A 395 3.24 25.01 -10.03
N ASN A 396 3.49 23.96 -10.80
CA ASN A 396 2.46 23.21 -11.51
C ASN A 396 1.94 22.11 -10.59
N VAL A 397 0.76 22.27 -10.04
CA VAL A 397 0.08 21.27 -9.19
C VAL A 397 -0.72 20.32 -10.07
N ASN A 398 -0.47 19.01 -9.94
CA ASN A 398 -1.12 17.95 -10.70
C ASN A 398 -2.11 17.15 -9.84
N ALA A 399 -1.77 16.90 -8.57
CA ALA A 399 -2.61 16.14 -7.66
C ALA A 399 -2.44 16.59 -6.20
N ILE A 400 -3.42 16.28 -5.38
CA ILE A 400 -3.44 16.58 -3.95
C ILE A 400 -3.89 15.32 -3.22
N GLN A 401 -3.19 14.94 -2.15
CA GLN A 401 -3.63 13.90 -1.24
C GLN A 401 -3.91 14.50 0.14
N ILE A 402 -5.09 14.21 0.66
CA ILE A 402 -5.51 14.62 2.00
C ILE A 402 -5.59 13.35 2.86
N ASN A 403 -4.75 13.29 3.89
CA ASN A 403 -4.75 12.18 4.83
C ASN A 403 -5.30 12.69 6.18
N TYR A 404 -6.48 12.22 6.54
CA TYR A 404 -7.12 12.58 7.79
C TYR A 404 -6.56 11.76 8.95
N ALA A 405 -6.38 12.39 10.11
CA ALA A 405 -6.15 11.73 11.38
C ALA A 405 -7.47 11.70 12.18
N ASP A 406 -7.75 10.56 12.82
CA ASP A 406 -9.03 10.35 13.53
C ASP A 406 -8.94 10.85 15.00
N GLN A 407 -8.61 12.16 15.20
CA GLN A 407 -8.52 12.73 16.54
C GLN A 407 -9.90 12.83 17.18
N ASP A 408 -10.04 12.30 18.41
CA ASP A 408 -11.29 12.25 19.17
C ASP A 408 -12.45 11.52 18.43
N ALA A 409 -12.11 10.59 17.53
CA ALA A 409 -13.12 9.73 16.93
C ALA A 409 -13.70 8.78 17.98
N ASP A 410 -15.04 8.63 18.00
CA ASP A 410 -15.76 7.78 18.92
C ASP A 410 -16.61 6.67 18.25
N ILE A 411 -16.38 6.45 16.96
CA ILE A 411 -17.02 5.40 16.17
C ILE A 411 -16.31 4.06 16.40
N LEU A 412 -17.11 3.01 16.50
CA LEU A 412 -16.69 1.62 16.43
C LEU A 412 -17.33 0.95 15.21
N GLY A 413 -16.57 0.07 14.55
CA GLY A 413 -17.05 -0.67 13.39
C GLY A 413 -17.15 0.16 12.11
N LYS A 414 -17.98 -0.29 11.20
CA LYS A 414 -18.21 0.35 9.90
C LYS A 414 -19.54 1.09 9.88
N ARG A 415 -19.48 2.36 9.52
CA ARG A 415 -20.67 3.19 9.31
C ARG A 415 -20.72 3.65 7.86
N THR A 416 -21.89 3.63 7.27
CA THR A 416 -22.15 4.06 5.89
C THR A 416 -22.73 5.48 5.81
N ASP A 417 -23.03 6.07 6.97
CA ASP A 417 -23.63 7.41 7.09
C ASP A 417 -22.59 8.49 7.44
N ILE A 418 -21.31 8.14 7.49
CA ILE A 418 -20.21 9.09 7.72
C ILE A 418 -19.57 9.51 6.39
N TYR A 419 -19.13 10.74 6.32
CA TYR A 419 -18.53 11.30 5.11
C TYR A 419 -17.65 12.51 5.43
N HIS A 420 -16.71 12.81 4.55
CA HIS A 420 -15.94 14.05 4.58
C HIS A 420 -16.46 15.02 3.54
N GLN A 421 -16.60 16.30 3.90
CA GLN A 421 -16.87 17.38 2.94
C GLN A 421 -15.87 18.50 3.13
N TYR A 422 -15.35 19.01 2.02
CA TYR A 422 -14.35 20.05 2.03
C TYR A 422 -14.32 20.85 0.72
N ARG A 423 -13.57 21.95 0.73
CA ARG A 423 -13.18 22.68 -0.47
C ARG A 423 -11.68 22.87 -0.50
N LEU A 424 -11.09 22.75 -1.69
CA LEU A 424 -9.72 23.16 -1.95
C LEU A 424 -9.74 24.48 -2.71
N TRP A 425 -8.93 25.40 -2.24
CA TRP A 425 -8.75 26.71 -2.82
C TRP A 425 -7.31 26.88 -3.28
N GLN A 426 -7.10 27.67 -4.34
CA GLN A 426 -5.79 28.07 -4.84
C GLN A 426 -5.63 29.57 -4.86
N SER A 427 -4.39 30.05 -4.73
CA SER A 427 -4.04 31.45 -4.89
C SER A 427 -2.60 31.62 -5.37
N ALA A 428 -2.35 32.64 -6.19
CA ALA A 428 -1.00 32.99 -6.61
C ALA A 428 -0.31 33.93 -5.60
N ASP A 429 -1.08 34.70 -4.81
CA ASP A 429 -0.62 35.79 -3.94
C ASP A 429 -1.01 35.61 -2.46
N GLY A 430 -1.75 34.56 -2.11
CA GLY A 430 -2.26 34.31 -0.77
C GLY A 430 -3.42 35.23 -0.34
N ARG A 431 -3.92 36.07 -1.23
CA ARG A 431 -5.02 37.05 -0.97
C ARG A 431 -6.23 36.78 -1.84
N ASN A 432 -6.01 36.57 -3.13
CA ASN A 432 -7.06 36.31 -4.12
C ASN A 432 -7.23 34.80 -4.31
N TRP A 433 -8.31 34.27 -3.76
CA TRP A 433 -8.59 32.82 -3.76
C TRP A 433 -9.57 32.45 -4.85
N LYS A 434 -9.28 31.31 -5.53
CA LYS A 434 -10.17 30.67 -6.50
C LYS A 434 -10.45 29.26 -6.04
N LEU A 435 -11.70 28.82 -6.18
CA LEU A 435 -12.09 27.45 -5.91
C LEU A 435 -11.36 26.51 -6.88
N LEU A 436 -10.67 25.51 -6.34
CA LEU A 436 -9.94 24.50 -7.11
C LEU A 436 -10.73 23.18 -7.19
N VAL A 437 -11.23 22.71 -6.04
CA VAL A 437 -12.04 21.49 -5.94
C VAL A 437 -13.18 21.75 -4.96
N ASP A 438 -14.40 21.36 -5.33
CA ASP A 438 -15.55 21.40 -4.44
C ASP A 438 -16.07 19.99 -4.17
N LYS A 439 -15.82 19.51 -2.97
CA LYS A 439 -16.41 18.25 -2.43
C LYS A 439 -17.43 18.53 -1.31
N SER A 440 -18.05 19.70 -1.28
CA SER A 440 -19.07 20.06 -0.29
C SER A 440 -20.36 19.23 -0.38
N ARG A 441 -20.52 18.40 -1.42
CA ARG A 441 -21.64 17.47 -1.59
C ARG A 441 -21.23 16.00 -1.52
N ASN A 442 -19.99 15.72 -1.17
CA ASN A 442 -19.53 14.34 -1.00
C ASN A 442 -20.34 13.62 0.10
N LYS A 443 -20.66 12.36 -0.12
CA LYS A 443 -21.42 11.51 0.83
C LYS A 443 -20.69 10.22 1.17
N THR A 444 -19.37 10.18 0.94
CA THR A 444 -18.54 9.02 1.19
C THR A 444 -17.45 9.34 2.19
N ASP A 445 -17.06 8.34 2.95
CA ASP A 445 -15.91 8.40 3.83
C ASP A 445 -14.63 8.27 2.99
N VAL A 446 -13.75 9.27 3.06
CA VAL A 446 -12.53 9.36 2.24
C VAL A 446 -11.33 9.74 3.11
N PRO A 447 -10.84 8.81 3.95
CA PRO A 447 -9.78 9.11 4.92
C PRO A 447 -8.42 9.41 4.28
N HIS A 448 -8.20 8.98 3.04
CA HIS A 448 -6.98 9.22 2.27
C HIS A 448 -7.33 9.72 0.86
N ASP A 449 -8.05 10.85 0.80
CA ASP A 449 -8.60 11.34 -0.47
C ASP A 449 -7.48 11.82 -1.40
N TYR A 450 -7.31 11.13 -2.52
CA TYR A 450 -6.40 11.48 -3.58
C TYR A 450 -7.15 12.11 -4.74
N ILE A 451 -6.82 13.35 -5.06
CA ILE A 451 -7.47 14.15 -6.09
C ILE A 451 -6.47 14.44 -7.20
N GLU A 452 -6.62 13.79 -8.33
CA GLU A 452 -5.94 14.13 -9.56
C GLU A 452 -6.68 15.31 -10.23
N LEU A 453 -5.97 16.37 -10.55
CA LEU A 453 -6.54 17.53 -11.25
C LEU A 453 -6.67 17.24 -12.75
N PRO A 454 -7.80 17.60 -13.41
CA PRO A 454 -7.99 17.35 -14.85
C PRO A 454 -6.91 17.96 -15.74
N GLN A 455 -6.30 19.06 -15.29
CA GLN A 455 -5.15 19.73 -15.90
C GLN A 455 -4.26 20.29 -14.80
N PRO A 456 -2.95 20.37 -14.99
CA PRO A 456 -2.06 21.03 -14.05
C PRO A 456 -2.47 22.48 -13.79
N VAL A 457 -2.46 22.88 -12.53
CA VAL A 457 -2.82 24.24 -12.12
C VAL A 457 -1.60 24.97 -11.62
N ARG A 458 -1.35 26.17 -12.16
CA ARG A 458 -0.25 27.04 -11.74
C ARG A 458 -0.66 27.90 -10.54
N THR A 459 -0.10 27.58 -9.37
CA THR A 459 -0.44 28.27 -8.13
C THR A 459 0.73 28.25 -7.15
N ARG A 460 0.71 29.13 -6.13
CA ARG A 460 1.67 29.14 -5.03
C ARG A 460 1.04 28.68 -3.71
N PHE A 461 -0.23 28.95 -3.48
CA PHE A 461 -0.90 28.61 -2.22
C PHE A 461 -2.02 27.63 -2.46
N ILE A 462 -2.12 26.63 -1.59
CA ILE A 462 -3.25 25.70 -1.52
C ILE A 462 -3.84 25.77 -0.12
N LYS A 463 -5.17 25.89 -0.04
CA LYS A 463 -5.91 25.87 1.22
C LYS A 463 -6.99 24.80 1.18
N LEU A 464 -7.02 23.97 2.22
CA LEU A 464 -8.06 23.00 2.51
C LEU A 464 -9.00 23.60 3.57
N GLU A 465 -10.27 23.73 3.24
CA GLU A 465 -11.33 24.22 4.12
C GLU A 465 -12.27 23.07 4.48
N ASN A 466 -12.47 22.83 5.76
CA ASN A 466 -13.42 21.84 6.27
C ASN A 466 -14.86 22.33 6.09
N ILE A 467 -15.72 21.48 5.56
CA ILE A 467 -17.18 21.67 5.53
C ILE A 467 -17.85 20.70 6.50
N HIS A 468 -17.42 19.43 6.50
CA HIS A 468 -17.94 18.40 7.37
C HIS A 468 -16.90 17.29 7.60
N MET A 469 -16.66 16.94 8.85
CA MET A 469 -15.83 15.80 9.24
C MET A 469 -16.67 14.53 9.36
N ALA A 470 -16.07 13.41 8.96
CA ALA A 470 -16.70 12.10 9.13
C ALA A 470 -16.97 11.77 10.61
N ASN A 471 -16.00 12.06 11.45
CA ASN A 471 -16.10 11.95 12.91
C ASN A 471 -14.89 12.63 13.59
N GLY A 472 -15.00 12.96 14.88
CA GLY A 472 -13.93 13.59 15.66
C GLY A 472 -13.64 15.03 15.25
N LYS A 473 -12.39 15.49 15.45
CA LYS A 473 -11.91 16.83 15.11
C LYS A 473 -11.37 16.91 13.69
N PHE A 474 -11.28 18.13 13.14
CA PHE A 474 -10.60 18.32 11.86
C PHE A 474 -9.09 18.18 12.05
N ALA A 475 -8.55 17.02 11.69
CA ALA A 475 -7.16 16.66 11.90
C ALA A 475 -6.56 16.06 10.62
N ILE A 476 -5.34 16.52 10.27
CA ILE A 476 -4.65 16.19 9.01
C ILE A 476 -3.26 15.66 9.33
N SER A 477 -2.99 14.41 9.00
CA SER A 477 -1.65 13.81 9.07
C SER A 477 -0.82 14.09 7.82
N GLY A 478 -1.45 14.44 6.69
CA GLY A 478 -0.73 14.82 5.48
C GLY A 478 -1.61 15.59 4.52
N LEU A 479 -1.29 16.86 4.29
CA LEU A 479 -1.75 17.64 3.16
C LEU A 479 -0.62 17.64 2.12
N ARG A 480 -0.65 16.68 1.21
CA ARG A 480 0.43 16.43 0.26
C ARG A 480 0.08 16.97 -1.11
N ILE A 481 0.88 17.90 -1.60
CA ILE A 481 0.68 18.58 -2.89
C ILE A 481 1.69 18.06 -3.89
N PHE A 482 1.23 17.42 -4.96
CA PHE A 482 2.08 16.79 -5.97
C PHE A 482 2.06 17.53 -7.29
N GLY A 483 3.24 17.60 -7.91
CA GLY A 483 3.36 18.25 -9.20
C GLY A 483 4.81 18.46 -9.62
N LYS A 484 5.08 19.62 -10.21
CA LYS A 484 6.41 20.00 -10.67
C LYS A 484 6.72 21.43 -10.25
N GLY A 485 7.79 21.61 -9.49
CA GLY A 485 8.34 22.91 -9.14
C GLY A 485 8.89 23.68 -10.34
N ASN A 486 9.39 24.87 -10.09
CA ASN A 486 9.83 25.81 -11.15
C ASN A 486 11.36 25.85 -11.32
N GLY A 487 12.09 25.08 -10.51
CA GLY A 487 13.55 25.03 -10.50
C GLY A 487 14.14 23.83 -11.24
N ALA A 488 15.39 23.54 -10.95
CA ALA A 488 16.10 22.37 -11.43
C ALA A 488 16.01 21.22 -10.39
N PRO A 489 16.08 19.95 -10.85
CA PRO A 489 16.32 18.83 -9.96
C PRO A 489 17.61 19.03 -9.15
N PRO A 490 17.77 18.37 -7.98
CA PRO A 490 18.94 18.57 -7.14
C PRO A 490 20.20 18.02 -7.80
N THR A 491 21.33 18.60 -7.37
CA THR A 491 22.66 18.16 -7.82
C THR A 491 22.99 16.77 -7.26
N GLU A 492 23.83 16.03 -7.98
CA GLU A 492 24.27 14.67 -7.58
C GLU A 492 24.92 14.68 -6.18
N ILE A 493 24.63 13.65 -5.38
CA ILE A 493 25.31 13.41 -4.11
C ILE A 493 26.76 12.97 -4.39
N LYS A 494 27.71 13.81 -4.04
CA LYS A 494 29.13 13.61 -4.38
C LYS A 494 29.87 12.60 -3.49
N SER A 495 29.39 12.39 -2.26
CA SER A 495 30.03 11.50 -1.31
C SER A 495 28.97 10.61 -0.68
N PHE A 496 29.01 9.34 -1.06
CA PHE A 496 28.17 8.30 -0.49
C PHE A 496 29.06 7.15 -0.06
N THR A 497 28.95 6.74 1.19
CA THR A 497 29.74 5.66 1.78
C THR A 497 28.86 4.69 2.52
N VAL A 498 29.21 3.41 2.44
CA VAL A 498 28.53 2.33 3.16
C VAL A 498 29.56 1.52 3.90
N LEU A 499 29.43 1.47 5.22
CA LEU A 499 30.32 0.72 6.09
C LEU A 499 29.55 -0.39 6.79
N ARG A 500 29.84 -1.62 6.43
CA ARG A 500 29.26 -2.80 7.04
C ARG A 500 29.85 -3.05 8.41
N GLN A 501 29.00 -3.32 9.41
CA GLN A 501 29.45 -3.54 10.79
C GLN A 501 30.10 -4.92 10.91
N GLN A 502 31.35 -4.97 11.39
CA GLN A 502 32.09 -6.24 11.48
C GLN A 502 31.58 -7.20 12.56
N SER A 503 31.03 -6.66 13.66
CA SER A 503 30.44 -7.47 14.74
C SER A 503 29.09 -8.10 14.37
N ASP A 504 28.34 -7.48 13.44
CA ASP A 504 27.10 -8.02 12.90
C ASP A 504 26.92 -7.55 11.46
N LYS A 505 27.27 -8.40 10.51
CA LYS A 505 27.22 -8.09 9.10
C LYS A 505 25.79 -7.90 8.53
N ARG A 506 24.72 -8.08 9.31
CA ARG A 506 23.36 -7.69 8.94
C ARG A 506 23.14 -6.17 8.99
N ASN A 507 24.10 -5.44 9.58
CA ASN A 507 24.02 -3.99 9.79
C ASN A 507 25.05 -3.24 8.94
N ALA A 508 24.66 -2.05 8.47
CA ALA A 508 25.55 -1.13 7.76
C ALA A 508 25.23 0.34 8.09
N TRP A 509 26.25 1.16 8.24
CA TRP A 509 26.14 2.61 8.27
C TRP A 509 26.25 3.16 6.86
N LEU A 510 25.24 3.88 6.42
CA LEU A 510 25.19 4.61 5.17
C LEU A 510 25.34 6.09 5.50
N LYS A 511 26.30 6.78 4.86
CA LYS A 511 26.54 8.21 5.09
C LYS A 511 26.76 8.94 3.77
N TRP A 512 26.27 10.16 3.68
CA TRP A 512 26.44 11.02 2.51
C TRP A 512 26.45 12.49 2.89
N TYR A 513 27.01 13.31 2.00
CA TYR A 513 26.84 14.74 2.11
C TYR A 513 25.58 15.13 1.33
N PRO A 514 24.54 15.67 2.03
CA PRO A 514 23.33 16.10 1.35
C PRO A 514 23.63 17.14 0.27
N SER A 515 22.91 17.08 -0.83
CA SER A 515 22.85 18.21 -1.75
C SER A 515 22.07 19.33 -1.07
N ASN A 516 22.60 20.58 -1.12
CA ASN A 516 22.00 21.72 -0.43
C ASN A 516 20.57 22.07 -0.93
N ASP A 517 20.21 21.55 -2.10
CA ASP A 517 18.94 21.76 -2.78
C ASP A 517 18.03 20.51 -2.75
N ALA A 518 18.40 19.47 -2.00
CA ALA A 518 17.59 18.27 -1.82
C ALA A 518 16.92 18.24 -0.44
N TYR A 519 15.63 17.87 -0.39
CA TYR A 519 14.93 17.64 0.86
C TYR A 519 14.88 16.16 1.25
N ALA A 520 15.11 15.26 0.30
CA ALA A 520 15.11 13.80 0.51
C ALA A 520 16.11 13.11 -0.41
N CYS A 521 16.33 11.83 -0.17
CA CYS A 521 16.98 10.94 -1.12
C CYS A 521 16.35 9.54 -1.10
N ASN A 522 16.47 8.83 -2.22
CA ASN A 522 16.24 7.39 -2.30
C ASN A 522 17.58 6.66 -2.26
N ILE A 523 17.69 5.72 -1.34
CA ILE A 523 18.79 4.76 -1.27
C ILE A 523 18.29 3.48 -1.93
N TYR A 524 19.00 2.99 -2.93
CA TYR A 524 18.73 1.72 -3.60
C TYR A 524 19.79 0.71 -3.23
N TYR A 525 19.37 -0.53 -2.99
CA TYR A 525 20.31 -1.61 -2.77
C TYR A 525 19.78 -2.97 -3.26
N GLY A 526 20.72 -3.90 -3.43
CA GLY A 526 20.46 -5.25 -3.89
C GLY A 526 21.74 -6.05 -3.96
N ILE A 527 21.66 -7.30 -4.40
CA ILE A 527 22.79 -8.23 -4.43
C ILE A 527 23.47 -8.34 -5.80
N ALA A 528 23.01 -7.57 -6.77
CA ALA A 528 23.65 -7.43 -8.08
C ALA A 528 23.63 -5.95 -8.52
N PRO A 529 24.63 -5.48 -9.29
CA PRO A 529 24.75 -4.06 -9.63
C PRO A 529 23.64 -3.54 -10.54
N ASP A 530 22.99 -4.42 -11.29
CA ASP A 530 21.84 -4.15 -12.18
C ASP A 530 20.49 -4.53 -11.57
N LYS A 531 20.46 -5.01 -10.31
CA LYS A 531 19.25 -5.47 -9.59
C LYS A 531 19.16 -4.86 -8.19
N LEU A 532 19.06 -3.53 -8.14
CA LEU A 532 18.86 -2.77 -6.90
C LEU A 532 17.34 -2.66 -6.63
N TYR A 533 16.69 -3.77 -6.30
CA TYR A 533 15.24 -3.85 -6.19
C TYR A 533 14.67 -3.24 -4.90
N THR A 534 15.49 -3.16 -3.86
CA THR A 534 15.05 -2.57 -2.58
C THR A 534 15.37 -1.09 -2.54
N SER A 535 14.44 -0.26 -2.03
CA SER A 535 14.63 1.18 -1.89
C SER A 535 14.17 1.69 -0.53
N ILE A 536 14.84 2.75 -0.05
CA ILE A 536 14.50 3.45 1.18
C ILE A 536 14.51 4.94 0.91
N MET A 537 13.36 5.59 1.05
CA MET A 537 13.26 7.04 0.97
C MET A 537 13.50 7.65 2.35
N VAL A 538 14.44 8.57 2.44
CA VAL A 538 14.76 9.31 3.68
C VAL A 538 14.69 10.81 3.44
N TYR A 539 14.09 11.53 4.40
CA TYR A 539 13.92 12.97 4.38
C TYR A 539 14.91 13.63 5.32
N ASN A 540 15.47 14.75 4.90
CA ASN A 540 16.31 15.65 5.69
C ASN A 540 17.38 14.90 6.55
N ALA A 541 18.07 13.94 5.94
CA ALA A 541 19.08 13.11 6.58
C ALA A 541 20.39 13.12 5.81
N SER A 542 21.48 12.84 6.52
CA SER A 542 22.83 12.66 5.98
C SER A 542 23.41 11.27 6.30
N GLU A 543 22.65 10.46 7.02
CA GLU A 543 23.02 9.09 7.35
C GLU A 543 21.79 8.21 7.55
N TYR A 544 21.97 6.91 7.38
CA TYR A 544 20.97 5.89 7.66
C TYR A 544 21.65 4.63 8.21
N TYR A 545 21.12 4.07 9.30
CA TYR A 545 21.60 2.82 9.86
C TYR A 545 20.72 1.67 9.38
N LEU A 546 21.17 0.97 8.36
CA LEU A 546 20.50 -0.18 7.77
C LEU A 546 20.78 -1.44 8.57
N LYS A 547 19.76 -2.22 8.94
CA LYS A 547 19.86 -3.42 9.75
C LYS A 547 19.22 -4.66 9.11
N THR A 548 19.01 -4.64 7.81
CA THR A 548 18.19 -5.60 7.08
C THR A 548 18.97 -6.47 6.10
N LEU A 549 20.30 -6.42 6.14
CA LEU A 549 21.15 -7.17 5.22
C LEU A 549 21.28 -8.65 5.60
N ASP A 550 21.54 -9.48 4.61
CA ASP A 550 21.93 -10.87 4.81
C ASP A 550 23.41 -10.99 5.20
N LYS A 551 23.72 -11.84 6.15
CA LYS A 551 25.02 -11.90 6.84
C LYS A 551 26.21 -12.14 5.92
N ASN A 552 26.06 -13.05 4.97
CA ASN A 552 27.16 -13.53 4.11
C ASN A 552 26.99 -13.11 2.63
N THR A 553 26.23 -12.06 2.38
CA THR A 553 25.89 -11.60 1.03
C THR A 553 26.61 -10.31 0.70
N THR A 554 27.17 -10.19 -0.48
CA THR A 554 27.69 -8.94 -1.05
C THR A 554 26.53 -8.09 -1.51
N TYR A 555 26.55 -6.80 -1.18
CA TYR A 555 25.53 -5.85 -1.60
C TYR A 555 26.09 -4.75 -2.49
N TYR A 556 25.18 -4.18 -3.28
CA TYR A 556 25.42 -3.04 -4.14
C TYR A 556 24.48 -1.92 -3.75
N PHE A 557 24.98 -0.70 -3.65
CA PHE A 557 24.23 0.47 -3.20
C PHE A 557 24.37 1.61 -4.18
N SER A 558 23.32 2.42 -4.27
CA SER A 558 23.30 3.69 -4.99
C SER A 558 22.32 4.64 -4.32
N ILE A 559 22.51 5.96 -4.49
CA ILE A 559 21.66 6.99 -3.89
C ILE A 559 21.32 8.07 -4.92
N GLU A 560 20.08 8.59 -4.87
CA GLU A 560 19.65 9.71 -5.70
C GLU A 560 18.96 10.78 -4.86
N PRO A 561 19.29 12.08 -5.03
CA PRO A 561 18.68 13.17 -4.30
C PRO A 561 17.35 13.59 -4.93
N ILE A 562 16.47 14.18 -4.10
CA ILE A 562 15.10 14.54 -4.47
C ILE A 562 14.77 15.94 -3.97
N ASN A 563 14.12 16.75 -4.82
CA ASN A 563 13.46 17.98 -4.43
C ASN A 563 12.11 18.15 -5.16
N GLU A 564 11.44 19.27 -4.96
CA GLU A 564 10.14 19.61 -5.57
C GLU A 564 10.20 19.75 -7.11
N ASN A 565 11.40 19.87 -7.69
CA ASN A 565 11.61 20.05 -9.13
C ASN A 565 11.91 18.71 -9.85
N GLY A 566 12.28 17.67 -9.10
CA GLY A 566 12.56 16.37 -9.68
C GLY A 566 13.54 15.52 -8.88
N VAL A 567 13.98 14.44 -9.53
CA VAL A 567 14.99 13.50 -9.03
C VAL A 567 16.32 13.85 -9.67
N GLY A 568 17.36 14.01 -8.85
CA GLY A 568 18.71 14.27 -9.31
C GLY A 568 19.38 13.01 -9.86
N LYS A 569 20.60 13.18 -10.36
CA LYS A 569 21.36 12.07 -10.92
C LYS A 569 21.72 11.07 -9.82
N ARG A 570 21.49 9.79 -10.08
CA ARG A 570 21.86 8.68 -9.20
C ARG A 570 23.38 8.52 -9.14
N SER A 571 23.91 8.28 -7.96
CA SER A 571 25.35 8.00 -7.76
C SER A 571 25.78 6.72 -8.49
N PRO A 572 27.08 6.55 -8.79
CA PRO A 572 27.61 5.26 -9.19
C PRO A 572 27.27 4.16 -8.18
N VAL A 573 27.15 2.93 -8.68
CA VAL A 573 26.88 1.76 -7.83
C VAL A 573 28.13 1.38 -7.06
N MET A 574 28.00 1.24 -5.75
CA MET A 574 29.07 0.85 -4.82
C MET A 574 28.88 -0.60 -4.38
N LYS A 575 29.93 -1.42 -4.51
CA LYS A 575 30.00 -2.78 -3.96
C LYS A 575 30.43 -2.76 -2.49
N VAL A 576 29.76 -3.56 -1.65
CA VAL A 576 30.04 -3.68 -0.20
C VAL A 576 29.97 -5.14 0.24
N GLU A 577 31.04 -5.65 0.89
CA GLU A 577 31.21 -7.04 1.33
C GLU A 577 30.95 -7.24 2.84
#